data_a70e6bc44300f42f45af310a8575a852
#
_entry.id   a70e6bc44300f42f45af310a8575a852
#
_cell.length_a   1.000
_cell.length_b   1.000
_cell.length_c   1.000
_cell.angle_alpha   90.00
_cell.angle_beta   90.00
_cell.angle_gamma   90.00
#
_symmetry.space_group_name_H-M   'P 1'
#
loop_
_entity.id
_entity.type
_entity.pdbx_description
1 polymer ?
#
loop_
_entity_poly.entity_id
_entity_poly.type
_entity_poly.pdbx_seq_one_letter_code
_entity_poly.pdbx_strand_id
1 'polypeptide(L)'
;TDITNFELLQTQYYNRTEVLGYINIDNLEESLQEFDVQTKAEYEGKIIGAIAKWANENGVFVRALTSTRYILITDQEHLEKLIKSNFTILDDIKILFTSRVVRVTLSMGIACNDVNVNDLSDDAQTQLELALSRGGDQVVVKKNSEILFFGAKTDPIVKESKVEIRVKSEELTNLMINSSNIFVLGHKSIDADGFAATIAIYRWAKKLGKNAFIIYDPKSIDSTVEKIFRTIKKEYISFMDAFVIYDDLKKLSNRESLLMLVDFQTIYQAIDTRIFSHFEKIGIIDHHRRGAGAIENPKFYYSQASASSSVELIFELMSFMKEPVEFSELEATWMLLGIVVDTNNFVYRASSTTFEVASTLKKYGADMNIVKAYLKEDLNEKISRQEAISTTEIYKEKVAIAHTSPDEIVERSTLAKISDELISISDIELAITIGRITENQIGLSARSLGKINSQIIMEKMGGGGHLNNAAAQRKNETIAETITILKEKLDGYLAEEENMKIILIKDLKGKGKKGDVIEVATGYGNNLIRNETAIIASPENMKALDDEKHQAAIREAELIQEMNELKTKIEKEEIKIAVRVGKDGKLFGSVSGKQIVDAIFS
;
A
#
# COMPACT_ATOMS: atom_id res chain seq x y z
N THR A 1 -0.65 -43.48 19.23
CA THR A 1 0.24 -43.67 18.07
C THR A 1 -0.46 -43.35 16.75
N ASP A 2 -1.75 -43.70 16.62
CA ASP A 2 -2.46 -43.47 15.35
C ASP A 2 -2.81 -42.00 15.10
N ILE A 3 -3.10 -41.22 16.15
CA ILE A 3 -3.44 -39.81 16.06
C ILE A 3 -2.23 -38.99 15.54
N THR A 4 -1.04 -39.28 16.05
CA THR A 4 0.20 -38.57 15.62
C THR A 4 0.53 -38.82 14.14
N ASN A 5 0.31 -40.03 13.63
CA ASN A 5 0.50 -40.34 12.22
C ASN A 5 -0.54 -39.67 11.32
N PHE A 6 -1.79 -39.56 11.79
CA PHE A 6 -2.85 -38.87 11.07
C PHE A 6 -2.58 -37.36 11.01
N GLU A 7 -2.21 -36.73 12.13
CA GLU A 7 -1.82 -35.32 12.16
C GLU A 7 -0.59 -35.02 11.28
N LEU A 8 0.39 -35.93 11.25
CA LEU A 8 1.56 -35.82 10.38
C LEU A 8 1.20 -35.91 8.89
N LEU A 9 0.32 -36.86 8.52
CA LEU A 9 -0.19 -37.01 7.16
C LEU A 9 -1.04 -35.80 6.74
N GLN A 10 -1.89 -35.29 7.64
CA GLN A 10 -2.70 -34.11 7.39
C GLN A 10 -1.83 -32.86 7.21
N THR A 11 -0.78 -32.69 8.03
CA THR A 11 0.19 -31.60 7.89
C THR A 11 0.98 -31.73 6.58
N GLN A 12 1.41 -32.95 6.19
CA GLN A 12 2.10 -33.17 4.92
C GLN A 12 1.20 -32.93 3.71
N TYR A 13 -0.06 -33.30 3.78
CA TYR A 13 -1.03 -33.02 2.73
C TYR A 13 -1.26 -31.51 2.60
N TYR A 14 -1.49 -30.81 3.71
CA TYR A 14 -1.67 -29.37 3.76
C TYR A 14 -0.45 -28.62 3.20
N ASN A 15 0.76 -28.99 3.60
CA ASN A 15 2.00 -28.35 3.16
C ASN A 15 2.26 -28.53 1.64
N ARG A 16 1.69 -29.56 1.01
CA ARG A 16 1.80 -29.84 -0.42
C ARG A 16 0.63 -29.34 -1.26
N THR A 17 -0.31 -28.60 -0.66
CA THR A 17 -1.39 -27.97 -1.43
C THR A 17 -0.79 -27.02 -2.47
N GLU A 18 -1.27 -27.13 -3.69
CA GLU A 18 -0.79 -26.33 -4.81
C GLU A 18 -1.15 -24.86 -4.63
N VAL A 19 -0.20 -23.99 -4.93
CA VAL A 19 -0.33 -22.55 -4.91
C VAL A 19 -0.03 -22.03 -6.30
N LEU A 20 -0.94 -21.25 -6.85
CA LEU A 20 -0.79 -20.63 -8.15
C LEU A 20 -0.83 -19.10 -7.99
N GLY A 21 -0.01 -18.41 -8.76
CA GLY A 21 0.03 -16.96 -8.75
C GLY A 21 0.41 -16.40 -10.12
N TYR A 22 0.15 -15.11 -10.25
CA TYR A 22 0.59 -14.30 -11.37
C TYR A 22 1.42 -13.13 -10.87
N ILE A 23 2.52 -12.84 -11.58
CA ILE A 23 3.37 -11.66 -11.34
C ILE A 23 3.19 -10.74 -12.53
N ASN A 24 3.05 -9.45 -12.27
CA ASN A 24 3.10 -8.39 -13.27
C ASN A 24 4.26 -7.45 -12.96
N ILE A 25 5.04 -7.11 -13.98
CA ILE A 25 6.04 -6.03 -13.90
C ILE A 25 5.32 -4.74 -14.23
N ASP A 26 5.18 -3.86 -13.25
CA ASP A 26 4.42 -2.62 -13.40
C ASP A 26 5.27 -1.53 -14.08
N ASN A 27 4.67 -0.76 -14.98
CA ASN A 27 5.25 0.40 -15.65
C ASN A 27 6.55 0.13 -16.44
N LEU A 28 6.83 -1.11 -16.86
CA LEU A 28 8.06 -1.47 -17.55
C LEU A 28 8.22 -0.71 -18.87
N GLU A 29 7.21 -0.74 -19.73
CA GLU A 29 7.25 -0.13 -21.05
C GLU A 29 7.35 1.39 -20.97
N GLU A 30 6.57 2.03 -20.10
CA GLU A 30 6.59 3.49 -19.89
C GLU A 30 7.91 3.96 -19.29
N SER A 31 8.41 3.24 -18.28
CA SER A 31 9.67 3.57 -17.62
C SER A 31 10.88 3.46 -18.53
N LEU A 32 10.80 2.60 -19.55
CA LEU A 32 11.90 2.37 -20.50
C LEU A 32 11.69 3.07 -21.85
N GLN A 33 10.58 3.79 -22.07
CA GLN A 33 10.21 4.32 -23.39
C GLN A 33 11.28 5.24 -23.99
N GLU A 34 11.95 6.06 -23.19
CA GLU A 34 12.95 7.04 -23.63
C GLU A 34 14.37 6.46 -23.82
N PHE A 35 14.60 5.20 -23.45
CA PHE A 35 15.90 4.56 -23.54
C PHE A 35 16.12 3.88 -24.90
N ASP A 36 17.38 3.76 -25.32
CA ASP A 36 17.78 2.99 -26.49
C ASP A 36 17.59 1.48 -26.25
N VAL A 37 17.58 0.70 -27.37
CA VAL A 37 17.30 -0.75 -27.35
C VAL A 37 18.26 -1.54 -26.45
N GLN A 38 19.54 -1.14 -26.40
CA GLN A 38 20.54 -1.83 -25.60
C GLN A 38 20.31 -1.62 -24.10
N THR A 39 20.07 -0.37 -23.71
CA THR A 39 19.76 0.00 -22.32
C THR A 39 18.46 -0.64 -21.84
N LYS A 40 17.42 -0.70 -22.70
CA LYS A 40 16.18 -1.43 -22.39
C LYS A 40 16.46 -2.88 -22.07
N ALA A 41 17.18 -3.59 -22.94
CA ALA A 41 17.52 -5.00 -22.74
C ALA A 41 18.34 -5.25 -21.46
N GLU A 42 19.20 -4.31 -21.08
CA GLU A 42 19.97 -4.39 -19.84
C GLU A 42 19.06 -4.29 -18.60
N TYR A 43 18.12 -3.33 -18.60
CA TYR A 43 17.17 -3.18 -17.49
C TYR A 43 16.22 -4.37 -17.37
N GLU A 44 15.66 -4.81 -18.50
CA GLU A 44 14.82 -6.02 -18.53
C GLU A 44 15.57 -7.25 -18.01
N GLY A 45 16.83 -7.42 -18.44
CA GLY A 45 17.68 -8.52 -17.97
C GLY A 45 17.93 -8.49 -16.46
N LYS A 46 18.11 -7.31 -15.86
CA LYS A 46 18.25 -7.14 -14.40
C LYS A 46 16.99 -7.55 -13.65
N ILE A 47 15.82 -7.12 -14.14
CA ILE A 47 14.52 -7.45 -13.52
C ILE A 47 14.28 -8.96 -13.58
N ILE A 48 14.42 -9.55 -14.78
CA ILE A 48 14.23 -11.00 -15.01
C ILE A 48 15.21 -11.80 -14.14
N GLY A 49 16.47 -11.35 -14.05
CA GLY A 49 17.49 -11.97 -13.22
C GLY A 49 17.13 -11.94 -11.73
N ALA A 50 16.60 -10.82 -11.23
CA ALA A 50 16.17 -10.69 -9.84
C ALA A 50 14.96 -11.60 -9.53
N ILE A 51 13.94 -11.63 -10.41
CA ILE A 51 12.78 -12.51 -10.25
C ILE A 51 13.22 -13.98 -10.25
N ALA A 52 14.09 -14.39 -11.20
CA ALA A 52 14.58 -15.76 -11.28
C ALA A 52 15.41 -16.18 -10.06
N LYS A 53 16.27 -15.28 -9.57
CA LYS A 53 17.06 -15.52 -8.34
C LYS A 53 16.15 -15.70 -7.15
N TRP A 54 15.24 -14.76 -6.92
CA TRP A 54 14.29 -14.82 -5.81
C TRP A 54 13.43 -16.09 -5.87
N ALA A 55 12.94 -16.46 -7.05
CA ALA A 55 12.15 -17.67 -7.24
C ALA A 55 12.92 -18.94 -6.85
N ASN A 56 14.18 -19.08 -7.29
CA ASN A 56 15.03 -20.22 -6.94
C ASN A 56 15.33 -20.30 -5.44
N GLU A 57 15.61 -19.16 -4.81
CA GLU A 57 15.94 -19.09 -3.37
C GLU A 57 14.73 -19.44 -2.49
N ASN A 58 13.50 -19.24 -2.98
CA ASN A 58 12.28 -19.45 -2.23
C ASN A 58 11.46 -20.69 -2.65
N GLY A 59 12.01 -21.56 -3.50
CA GLY A 59 11.31 -22.77 -3.94
C GLY A 59 10.07 -22.48 -4.79
N VAL A 60 10.12 -21.42 -5.58
CA VAL A 60 9.03 -20.96 -6.45
C VAL A 60 9.39 -21.24 -7.90
N PHE A 61 8.51 -21.87 -8.64
CA PHE A 61 8.63 -21.97 -10.09
C PHE A 61 8.01 -20.75 -10.76
N VAL A 62 8.76 -20.07 -11.63
CA VAL A 62 8.28 -18.89 -12.37
C VAL A 62 8.54 -19.09 -13.87
N ARG A 63 7.54 -18.79 -14.70
CA ARG A 63 7.63 -18.84 -16.16
C ARG A 63 6.97 -17.62 -16.79
N ALA A 64 7.66 -16.98 -17.74
CA ALA A 64 7.13 -15.87 -18.51
C ALA A 64 5.93 -16.29 -19.38
N LEU A 65 4.87 -15.51 -19.35
CA LEU A 65 3.71 -15.58 -20.25
C LEU A 65 3.80 -14.50 -21.32
N THR A 66 4.22 -13.29 -20.94
CA THR A 66 4.50 -12.14 -21.82
C THR A 66 5.78 -11.45 -21.35
N SER A 67 6.14 -10.31 -21.96
CA SER A 67 7.26 -9.46 -21.51
C SER A 67 7.10 -8.94 -20.07
N THR A 68 5.87 -8.74 -19.62
CA THR A 68 5.56 -8.16 -18.31
C THR A 68 4.86 -9.12 -17.36
N ARG A 69 4.31 -10.24 -17.84
CA ARG A 69 3.53 -11.19 -17.03
C ARG A 69 4.21 -12.54 -16.89
N TYR A 70 4.17 -13.09 -15.68
CA TYR A 70 4.72 -14.38 -15.32
C TYR A 70 3.70 -15.18 -14.54
N ILE A 71 3.69 -16.51 -14.74
CA ILE A 71 3.00 -17.45 -13.87
C ILE A 71 3.95 -17.90 -12.77
N LEU A 72 3.42 -18.05 -11.56
CA LEU A 72 4.10 -18.52 -10.36
C LEU A 72 3.42 -19.79 -9.87
N ILE A 73 4.19 -20.83 -9.57
CA ILE A 73 3.69 -22.09 -9.00
C ILE A 73 4.60 -22.44 -7.81
N THR A 74 3.99 -22.77 -6.69
CA THR A 74 4.69 -23.23 -5.48
C THR A 74 3.74 -24.11 -4.64
N ASP A 75 4.12 -24.43 -3.42
CA ASP A 75 3.28 -25.14 -2.44
C ASP A 75 2.99 -24.26 -1.22
N GLN A 76 2.11 -24.76 -0.37
CA GLN A 76 1.67 -24.05 0.83
C GLN A 76 2.83 -23.75 1.81
N GLU A 77 3.81 -24.67 1.94
CA GLU A 77 4.96 -24.49 2.83
C GLU A 77 5.82 -23.29 2.40
N HIS A 78 6.10 -23.19 1.10
CA HIS A 78 6.88 -22.07 0.56
C HIS A 78 6.06 -20.77 0.58
N LEU A 79 4.74 -20.81 0.31
CA LEU A 79 3.88 -19.64 0.46
C LEU A 79 3.92 -19.07 1.89
N GLU A 80 3.87 -19.92 2.93
CA GLU A 80 3.98 -19.47 4.33
C GLU A 80 5.32 -18.77 4.62
N LYS A 81 6.42 -19.23 3.99
CA LYS A 81 7.72 -18.57 4.08
C LYS A 81 7.69 -17.20 3.41
N LEU A 82 7.08 -17.09 2.23
CA LEU A 82 6.93 -15.83 1.52
C LEU A 82 6.07 -14.83 2.29
N ILE A 83 4.98 -15.27 2.90
CA ILE A 83 4.12 -14.46 3.76
C ILE A 83 4.91 -13.91 4.96
N LYS A 84 5.70 -14.77 5.64
CA LYS A 84 6.54 -14.36 6.78
C LYS A 84 7.63 -13.36 6.40
N SER A 85 8.18 -13.46 5.20
CA SER A 85 9.20 -12.52 4.68
C SER A 85 8.59 -11.25 4.06
N ASN A 86 7.25 -11.08 4.07
CA ASN A 86 6.55 -9.97 3.44
C ASN A 86 6.93 -9.75 1.96
N PHE A 87 7.24 -10.84 1.23
CA PHE A 87 7.60 -10.79 -0.19
C PHE A 87 8.72 -9.78 -0.50
N THR A 88 9.92 -10.04 0.02
CA THR A 88 11.10 -9.15 -0.12
C THR A 88 11.41 -8.70 -1.54
N ILE A 89 11.03 -9.50 -2.55
CA ILE A 89 11.22 -9.17 -3.97
C ILE A 89 10.63 -7.81 -4.37
N LEU A 90 9.55 -7.35 -3.70
CA LEU A 90 8.98 -6.03 -3.96
C LEU A 90 9.98 -4.91 -3.66
N ASP A 91 10.73 -5.04 -2.58
CA ASP A 91 11.76 -4.07 -2.20
C ASP A 91 13.04 -4.27 -3.03
N ASP A 92 13.42 -5.52 -3.36
CA ASP A 92 14.60 -5.84 -4.16
C ASP A 92 14.52 -5.22 -5.57
N ILE A 93 13.35 -5.28 -6.21
CA ILE A 93 13.15 -4.65 -7.54
C ILE A 93 13.29 -3.14 -7.47
N LYS A 94 12.77 -2.49 -6.43
CA LYS A 94 12.91 -1.03 -6.25
C LYS A 94 14.37 -0.60 -6.07
N ILE A 95 15.15 -1.41 -5.36
CA ILE A 95 16.58 -1.13 -5.10
C ILE A 95 17.41 -1.24 -6.38
N LEU A 96 17.01 -2.07 -7.35
CA LEU A 96 17.72 -2.18 -8.63
C LEU A 96 17.75 -0.87 -9.41
N PHE A 97 16.80 0.03 -9.16
CA PHE A 97 16.64 1.29 -9.87
C PHE A 97 16.78 2.48 -8.92
N THR A 98 18.01 2.85 -8.61
CA THR A 98 18.33 4.04 -7.78
C THR A 98 18.10 5.37 -8.51
N SER A 99 17.90 5.34 -9.84
CA SER A 99 17.59 6.48 -10.68
C SER A 99 16.10 6.87 -10.52
N ARG A 100 15.82 8.15 -10.29
CA ARG A 100 14.43 8.68 -10.23
C ARG A 100 13.69 8.59 -11.57
N VAL A 101 14.37 8.23 -12.65
CA VAL A 101 13.81 8.16 -14.02
C VAL A 101 13.12 6.82 -14.27
N VAL A 102 13.66 5.71 -13.74
CA VAL A 102 13.08 4.37 -13.93
C VAL A 102 12.36 3.95 -12.66
N ARG A 103 11.04 3.81 -12.73
CA ARG A 103 10.18 3.39 -11.61
C ARG A 103 9.41 2.14 -11.98
N VAL A 104 10.06 0.99 -11.83
CA VAL A 104 9.45 -0.32 -12.04
C VAL A 104 9.13 -0.94 -10.68
N THR A 105 7.94 -1.51 -10.55
CA THR A 105 7.49 -2.25 -9.37
C THR A 105 6.94 -3.61 -9.79
N LEU A 106 6.59 -4.46 -8.83
CA LEU A 106 5.94 -5.73 -9.08
C LEU A 106 4.57 -5.77 -8.40
N SER A 107 3.61 -6.32 -9.11
CA SER A 107 2.31 -6.70 -8.55
C SER A 107 2.12 -8.20 -8.66
N MET A 108 1.59 -8.83 -7.62
CA MET A 108 1.34 -10.27 -7.61
C MET A 108 -0.05 -10.58 -7.09
N GLY A 109 -0.71 -11.54 -7.73
CA GLY A 109 -1.92 -12.16 -7.24
C GLY A 109 -1.67 -13.65 -7.03
N ILE A 110 -1.92 -14.14 -5.82
CA ILE A 110 -1.64 -15.53 -5.43
C ILE A 110 -2.90 -16.14 -4.84
N ALA A 111 -3.20 -17.38 -5.19
CA ALA A 111 -4.31 -18.14 -4.64
C ALA A 111 -3.81 -19.47 -4.09
N CYS A 112 -4.37 -19.86 -2.94
CA CYS A 112 -4.13 -21.12 -2.27
C CYS A 112 -5.46 -21.61 -1.66
N ASN A 113 -6.14 -22.48 -2.38
CA ASN A 113 -7.43 -23.05 -2.01
C ASN A 113 -7.47 -24.52 -2.45
N ASP A 114 -8.27 -25.32 -1.76
CA ASP A 114 -8.54 -26.71 -2.17
C ASP A 114 -9.64 -26.76 -3.26
N VAL A 115 -9.30 -26.24 -4.44
CA VAL A 115 -10.17 -26.17 -5.63
C VAL A 115 -9.44 -26.72 -6.85
N ASN A 116 -10.14 -26.90 -7.96
CA ASN A 116 -9.47 -27.31 -9.19
C ASN A 116 -8.53 -26.21 -9.73
N VAL A 117 -7.57 -26.59 -10.57
CA VAL A 117 -6.52 -25.69 -11.09
C VAL A 117 -7.08 -24.50 -11.87
N ASN A 118 -8.22 -24.65 -12.56
CA ASN A 118 -8.83 -23.57 -13.31
C ASN A 118 -9.39 -22.49 -12.36
N ASP A 119 -10.14 -22.92 -11.34
CA ASP A 119 -10.68 -22.00 -10.33
C ASP A 119 -9.55 -21.34 -9.52
N LEU A 120 -8.46 -22.08 -9.24
CA LEU A 120 -7.27 -21.53 -8.59
C LEU A 120 -6.58 -20.47 -9.46
N SER A 121 -6.53 -20.69 -10.78
CA SER A 121 -6.01 -19.74 -11.76
C SER A 121 -6.86 -18.46 -11.82
N ASP A 122 -8.19 -18.62 -11.87
CA ASP A 122 -9.12 -17.48 -11.91
C ASP A 122 -9.06 -16.66 -10.61
N ASP A 123 -8.95 -17.35 -9.47
CA ASP A 123 -8.72 -16.72 -8.18
C ASP A 123 -7.41 -15.91 -8.15
N ALA A 124 -6.31 -16.50 -8.60
CA ALA A 124 -5.01 -15.84 -8.66
C ALA A 124 -5.02 -14.62 -9.60
N GLN A 125 -5.68 -14.74 -10.76
CA GLN A 125 -5.86 -13.63 -11.69
C GLN A 125 -6.67 -12.49 -11.04
N THR A 126 -7.76 -12.82 -10.36
CA THR A 126 -8.59 -11.87 -9.62
C THR A 126 -7.77 -11.11 -8.55
N GLN A 127 -6.87 -11.84 -7.85
CA GLN A 127 -6.00 -11.20 -6.86
C GLN A 127 -4.95 -10.30 -7.52
N LEU A 128 -4.43 -10.65 -8.70
CA LEU A 128 -3.54 -9.76 -9.44
C LEU A 128 -4.26 -8.48 -9.88
N GLU A 129 -5.48 -8.61 -10.41
CA GLU A 129 -6.31 -7.45 -10.77
C GLU A 129 -6.60 -6.57 -9.55
N LEU A 130 -6.84 -7.20 -8.40
CA LEU A 130 -7.01 -6.48 -7.14
C LEU A 130 -5.72 -5.74 -6.75
N ALA A 131 -4.53 -6.36 -6.88
CA ALA A 131 -3.24 -5.70 -6.63
C ALA A 131 -3.03 -4.49 -7.55
N LEU A 132 -3.28 -4.64 -8.84
CA LEU A 132 -3.13 -3.58 -9.84
C LEU A 132 -4.13 -2.44 -9.61
N SER A 133 -5.42 -2.74 -9.36
CA SER A 133 -6.45 -1.75 -9.09
C SER A 133 -6.21 -0.93 -7.82
N ARG A 134 -5.41 -1.45 -6.89
CA ARG A 134 -4.97 -0.75 -5.66
C ARG A 134 -3.73 0.12 -5.88
N GLY A 135 -3.23 0.22 -7.10
CA GLY A 135 -2.10 1.06 -7.50
C GLY A 135 -0.78 0.31 -7.64
N GLY A 136 -0.80 -1.02 -7.71
CA GLY A 136 0.39 -1.85 -7.90
C GLY A 136 1.31 -1.90 -6.68
N ASP A 137 2.56 -2.36 -6.89
CA ASP A 137 3.60 -2.47 -5.86
C ASP A 137 3.18 -3.29 -4.64
N GLN A 138 2.47 -4.39 -4.87
CA GLN A 138 1.93 -5.20 -3.79
C GLN A 138 1.65 -6.64 -4.19
N VAL A 139 1.53 -7.49 -3.18
CA VAL A 139 1.06 -8.86 -3.32
C VAL A 139 -0.29 -9.00 -2.64
N VAL A 140 -1.23 -9.61 -3.34
CA VAL A 140 -2.53 -10.01 -2.78
C VAL A 140 -2.61 -11.52 -2.78
N VAL A 141 -2.81 -12.11 -1.60
CA VAL A 141 -2.90 -13.56 -1.40
C VAL A 141 -4.31 -13.91 -0.96
N LYS A 142 -5.00 -14.75 -1.73
CA LYS A 142 -6.26 -15.38 -1.32
C LYS A 142 -5.96 -16.77 -0.75
N LYS A 143 -6.20 -16.93 0.56
CA LYS A 143 -6.04 -18.19 1.27
C LYS A 143 -7.38 -18.61 1.85
N ASN A 144 -8.01 -19.62 1.26
CA ASN A 144 -9.39 -19.98 1.54
C ASN A 144 -10.35 -18.78 1.36
N SER A 145 -10.95 -18.30 2.45
CA SER A 145 -11.85 -17.13 2.44
C SER A 145 -11.19 -15.83 2.88
N GLU A 146 -9.90 -15.86 3.21
CA GLU A 146 -9.15 -14.70 3.70
C GLU A 146 -8.31 -14.07 2.57
N ILE A 147 -8.29 -12.74 2.50
CA ILE A 147 -7.46 -12.00 1.56
C ILE A 147 -6.42 -11.22 2.37
N LEU A 148 -5.15 -11.49 2.10
CA LEU A 148 -3.99 -10.85 2.74
C LEU A 148 -3.32 -9.90 1.76
N PHE A 149 -2.82 -8.76 2.27
CA PHE A 149 -2.17 -7.73 1.48
C PHE A 149 -0.74 -7.48 2.00
N PHE A 150 0.23 -7.42 1.08
CA PHE A 150 1.64 -7.16 1.39
C PHE A 150 2.20 -6.10 0.44
N GLY A 151 3.07 -5.22 0.92
CA GLY A 151 3.64 -4.14 0.13
C GLY A 151 2.81 -2.86 0.19
N ALA A 152 2.65 -2.15 -0.94
CA ALA A 152 1.94 -0.87 -1.06
C ALA A 152 2.50 0.25 -0.14
N LYS A 153 3.82 0.30 0.02
CA LYS A 153 4.52 1.32 0.83
C LYS A 153 4.74 2.63 0.09
N THR A 154 4.58 2.63 -1.24
CA THR A 154 4.78 3.79 -2.11
C THR A 154 3.44 4.32 -2.64
N ASP A 155 3.44 5.57 -3.10
CA ASP A 155 2.29 6.12 -3.81
C ASP A 155 2.00 5.29 -5.07
N PRO A 156 0.72 5.10 -5.45
CA PRO A 156 0.34 4.36 -6.63
C PRO A 156 1.00 4.94 -7.89
N ILE A 157 1.70 4.11 -8.66
CA ILE A 157 2.46 4.56 -9.85
C ILE A 157 1.83 4.02 -11.14
N VAL A 158 1.00 2.97 -11.04
CA VAL A 158 0.41 2.32 -12.22
C VAL A 158 -0.57 3.26 -12.90
N LYS A 159 -0.23 3.69 -14.13
CA LYS A 159 -1.15 4.34 -15.06
C LYS A 159 -1.51 3.35 -16.17
N GLU A 160 -2.79 3.29 -16.54
CA GLU A 160 -3.18 2.58 -17.75
C GLU A 160 -2.59 3.26 -18.98
N SER A 161 -2.23 2.45 -19.99
CA SER A 161 -1.72 2.99 -21.24
C SER A 161 -2.82 3.78 -21.98
N LYS A 162 -2.43 4.76 -22.81
CA LYS A 162 -3.39 5.53 -23.65
C LYS A 162 -4.28 4.62 -24.51
N VAL A 163 -3.79 3.44 -24.89
CA VAL A 163 -4.56 2.45 -25.67
C VAL A 163 -5.66 1.82 -24.81
N GLU A 164 -5.34 1.44 -23.57
CA GLU A 164 -6.31 0.88 -22.62
C GLU A 164 -7.40 1.91 -22.26
N ILE A 165 -7.01 3.17 -21.99
CA ILE A 165 -7.95 4.25 -21.72
C ILE A 165 -8.91 4.46 -22.91
N ARG A 166 -8.38 4.42 -24.14
CA ARG A 166 -9.21 4.50 -25.35
C ARG A 166 -10.21 3.35 -25.45
N VAL A 167 -9.76 2.11 -25.22
CA VAL A 167 -10.64 0.93 -25.23
C VAL A 167 -11.72 1.07 -24.15
N LYS A 168 -11.37 1.53 -22.96
CA LYS A 168 -12.32 1.80 -21.88
C LYS A 168 -13.31 2.92 -22.22
N SER A 169 -12.87 3.98 -22.89
CA SER A 169 -13.74 5.05 -23.37
C SER A 169 -14.77 4.53 -24.39
N GLU A 170 -14.34 3.71 -25.35
CA GLU A 170 -15.22 3.08 -26.34
C GLU A 170 -16.18 2.08 -25.68
N GLU A 171 -15.72 1.27 -24.72
CA GLU A 171 -16.55 0.33 -23.94
C GLU A 171 -17.67 1.07 -23.19
N LEU A 172 -17.35 2.14 -22.45
CA LEU A 172 -18.34 2.94 -21.72
C LEU A 172 -19.32 3.63 -22.66
N THR A 173 -18.82 4.23 -23.74
CA THR A 173 -19.65 4.87 -24.75
C THR A 173 -20.67 3.89 -25.34
N ASN A 174 -20.24 2.69 -25.72
CA ASN A 174 -21.11 1.65 -26.25
C ASN A 174 -22.12 1.17 -25.20
N LEU A 175 -21.71 1.00 -23.95
CA LEU A 175 -22.61 0.62 -22.86
C LEU A 175 -23.70 1.67 -22.65
N MET A 176 -23.36 2.97 -22.66
CA MET A 176 -24.32 4.07 -22.56
C MET A 176 -25.27 4.08 -23.77
N ILE A 177 -24.76 3.94 -25.01
CA ILE A 177 -25.58 3.92 -26.23
C ILE A 177 -26.58 2.77 -26.21
N ASN A 178 -26.18 1.60 -25.72
CA ASN A 178 -27.01 0.40 -25.64
C ASN A 178 -27.86 0.30 -24.36
N SER A 179 -27.96 1.37 -23.61
CA SER A 179 -28.83 1.47 -22.42
C SER A 179 -30.01 2.40 -22.69
N SER A 180 -31.17 2.15 -22.05
CA SER A 180 -32.40 2.96 -22.25
C SER A 180 -32.24 4.33 -21.61
N ASN A 181 -32.00 4.38 -20.32
CA ASN A 181 -31.76 5.57 -19.53
C ASN A 181 -30.47 5.42 -18.73
N ILE A 182 -29.79 6.50 -18.42
CA ILE A 182 -28.58 6.55 -17.65
C ILE A 182 -28.85 7.19 -16.29
N PHE A 183 -28.52 6.50 -15.22
CA PHE A 183 -28.60 7.02 -13.86
C PHE A 183 -27.19 7.13 -13.29
N VAL A 184 -26.90 8.25 -12.65
CA VAL A 184 -25.58 8.50 -12.06
C VAL A 184 -25.74 8.68 -10.56
N LEU A 185 -24.93 8.00 -9.78
CA LEU A 185 -24.97 7.99 -8.33
C LEU A 185 -23.56 8.21 -7.76
N GLY A 186 -23.42 9.23 -6.90
CA GLY A 186 -22.25 9.41 -6.04
C GLY A 186 -22.44 8.75 -4.67
N HIS A 187 -21.40 8.76 -3.85
CA HIS A 187 -21.45 8.17 -2.51
C HIS A 187 -22.38 8.93 -1.55
N LYS A 188 -22.78 8.30 -0.44
CA LYS A 188 -23.50 8.99 0.64
C LYS A 188 -22.64 10.12 1.22
N SER A 189 -23.27 11.23 1.62
CA SER A 189 -22.56 12.45 2.02
C SER A 189 -21.64 12.95 0.91
N ILE A 190 -22.18 12.98 -0.31
CA ILE A 190 -21.45 13.32 -1.53
C ILE A 190 -20.67 14.63 -1.36
N ASP A 191 -19.39 14.58 -1.65
CA ASP A 191 -18.48 15.72 -1.64
C ASP A 191 -18.34 16.41 -3.01
N ALA A 192 -17.40 17.32 -3.14
CA ALA A 192 -17.25 18.12 -4.36
C ALA A 192 -16.78 17.29 -5.56
N ASP A 193 -15.89 16.28 -5.38
CA ASP A 193 -15.43 15.44 -6.50
C ASP A 193 -16.53 14.49 -6.96
N GLY A 194 -17.14 13.75 -6.03
CA GLY A 194 -18.25 12.86 -6.35
C GLY A 194 -19.40 13.61 -7.04
N PHE A 195 -19.78 14.80 -6.56
CA PHE A 195 -20.79 15.64 -7.18
C PHE A 195 -20.41 16.06 -8.59
N ALA A 196 -19.21 16.59 -8.79
CA ALA A 196 -18.73 17.03 -10.09
C ALA A 196 -18.61 15.85 -11.08
N ALA A 197 -18.17 14.68 -10.61
CA ALA A 197 -18.12 13.45 -11.39
C ALA A 197 -19.53 13.02 -11.88
N THR A 198 -20.57 13.18 -11.04
CA THR A 198 -21.95 12.90 -11.50
C THR A 198 -22.37 13.82 -12.63
N ILE A 199 -22.02 15.11 -12.58
CA ILE A 199 -22.31 16.07 -13.65
C ILE A 199 -21.57 15.70 -14.93
N ALA A 200 -20.30 15.32 -14.84
CA ALA A 200 -19.49 14.94 -15.99
C ALA A 200 -20.11 13.75 -16.75
N ILE A 201 -20.49 12.68 -16.06
CA ILE A 201 -21.15 11.51 -16.66
C ILE A 201 -22.54 11.87 -17.20
N TYR A 202 -23.31 12.68 -16.46
CA TYR A 202 -24.61 13.18 -16.93
C TYR A 202 -24.46 13.92 -18.26
N ARG A 203 -23.51 14.84 -18.40
CA ARG A 203 -23.26 15.58 -19.64
C ARG A 203 -22.76 14.67 -20.75
N TRP A 204 -21.93 13.67 -20.45
CA TRP A 204 -21.52 12.66 -21.43
C TRP A 204 -22.74 11.91 -21.99
N ALA A 205 -23.60 11.40 -21.12
CA ALA A 205 -24.82 10.72 -21.53
C ALA A 205 -25.75 11.62 -22.37
N LYS A 206 -25.91 12.89 -22.00
CA LYS A 206 -26.68 13.87 -22.76
C LYS A 206 -26.09 14.13 -24.14
N LYS A 207 -24.75 14.22 -24.27
CA LYS A 207 -24.04 14.35 -25.55
C LYS A 207 -24.29 13.16 -26.48
N LEU A 208 -24.46 11.97 -25.91
CA LEU A 208 -24.85 10.76 -26.66
C LEU A 208 -26.36 10.68 -26.96
N GLY A 209 -27.13 11.73 -26.66
CA GLY A 209 -28.58 11.78 -26.90
C GLY A 209 -29.40 10.92 -25.94
N LYS A 210 -28.84 10.51 -24.79
CA LYS A 210 -29.54 9.68 -23.81
C LYS A 210 -30.30 10.50 -22.78
N ASN A 211 -31.41 9.92 -22.28
CA ASN A 211 -32.01 10.43 -21.05
C ASN A 211 -31.10 10.08 -19.89
N ALA A 212 -30.68 11.09 -19.15
CA ALA A 212 -29.78 10.92 -18.02
C ALA A 212 -30.34 11.64 -16.78
N PHE A 213 -30.08 11.05 -15.62
CA PHE A 213 -30.53 11.54 -14.32
C PHE A 213 -29.45 11.36 -13.27
N ILE A 214 -29.35 12.29 -12.33
CA ILE A 214 -28.46 12.21 -11.17
C ILE A 214 -29.30 11.85 -9.95
N ILE A 215 -29.01 10.71 -9.33
CA ILE A 215 -29.72 10.28 -8.12
C ILE A 215 -29.07 11.00 -6.94
N TYR A 216 -29.87 11.66 -6.11
CA TYR A 216 -29.39 12.39 -4.95
C TYR A 216 -30.33 12.27 -3.75
N ASP A 217 -29.80 12.49 -2.56
CA ASP A 217 -30.57 12.68 -1.34
C ASP A 217 -30.22 14.06 -0.75
N PRO A 218 -31.21 14.98 -0.68
CA PRO A 218 -30.98 16.32 -0.12
C PRO A 218 -30.47 16.34 1.32
N LYS A 219 -30.60 15.21 2.04
CA LYS A 219 -30.14 15.06 3.43
C LYS A 219 -28.74 14.44 3.54
N SER A 220 -28.18 13.99 2.42
CA SER A 220 -26.90 13.28 2.37
C SER A 220 -25.92 13.97 1.40
N ILE A 221 -25.68 15.25 1.62
CA ILE A 221 -24.74 16.09 0.88
C ILE A 221 -23.82 16.82 1.86
N ASP A 222 -22.58 17.07 1.45
CA ASP A 222 -21.65 17.85 2.27
C ASP A 222 -21.96 19.37 2.19
N SER A 223 -21.35 20.15 3.07
CA SER A 223 -21.58 21.60 3.16
C SER A 223 -21.17 22.37 1.89
N THR A 224 -20.16 21.89 1.17
CA THR A 224 -19.69 22.48 -0.10
C THR A 224 -20.71 22.23 -1.21
N VAL A 225 -21.19 21.00 -1.31
CA VAL A 225 -22.24 20.59 -2.27
C VAL A 225 -23.57 21.30 -1.95
N GLU A 226 -23.89 21.52 -0.68
CA GLU A 226 -25.06 22.31 -0.29
C GLU A 226 -25.00 23.75 -0.84
N LYS A 227 -23.83 24.39 -0.79
CA LYS A 227 -23.62 25.72 -1.40
C LYS A 227 -23.82 25.69 -2.91
N ILE A 228 -23.35 24.61 -3.59
CA ILE A 228 -23.57 24.41 -5.02
C ILE A 228 -25.08 24.30 -5.32
N PHE A 229 -25.84 23.50 -4.56
CA PHE A 229 -27.29 23.38 -4.75
C PHE A 229 -28.01 24.70 -4.53
N ARG A 230 -27.55 25.54 -3.60
CA ARG A 230 -28.10 26.92 -3.43
C ARG A 230 -27.90 27.76 -4.70
N THR A 231 -26.72 27.65 -5.34
CA THR A 231 -26.44 28.32 -6.62
C THR A 231 -27.32 27.77 -7.74
N ILE A 232 -27.46 26.43 -7.86
CA ILE A 232 -28.31 25.78 -8.87
C ILE A 232 -29.76 26.28 -8.73
N LYS A 233 -30.31 26.29 -7.53
CA LYS A 233 -31.71 26.75 -7.28
C LYS A 233 -31.90 28.21 -7.60
N LYS A 234 -30.88 29.03 -7.44
CA LYS A 234 -30.97 30.48 -7.67
C LYS A 234 -30.75 30.87 -9.14
N GLU A 235 -29.78 30.26 -9.80
CA GLU A 235 -29.25 30.71 -11.09
C GLU A 235 -29.45 29.70 -12.22
N TYR A 236 -29.69 28.41 -11.90
CA TYR A 236 -29.80 27.31 -12.85
C TYR A 236 -30.98 26.38 -12.54
N ILE A 237 -32.11 26.94 -12.20
CA ILE A 237 -33.29 26.18 -11.73
C ILE A 237 -33.69 25.03 -12.68
N SER A 238 -33.55 25.21 -13.99
CA SER A 238 -33.83 24.16 -14.98
C SER A 238 -32.87 22.96 -14.88
N PHE A 239 -31.70 23.11 -14.28
CA PHE A 239 -30.80 22.00 -14.05
C PHE A 239 -31.27 21.09 -12.92
N MET A 240 -32.18 21.54 -12.06
CA MET A 240 -32.83 20.69 -11.06
C MET A 240 -33.59 19.52 -11.66
N ASP A 241 -34.04 19.61 -12.92
CA ASP A 241 -34.72 18.52 -13.64
C ASP A 241 -33.78 17.32 -13.91
N ALA A 242 -32.49 17.52 -13.80
CA ALA A 242 -31.48 16.44 -13.88
C ALA A 242 -31.45 15.55 -12.63
N PHE A 243 -31.88 16.06 -11.48
CA PHE A 243 -31.80 15.40 -10.20
C PHE A 243 -33.09 14.66 -9.85
N VAL A 244 -32.95 13.41 -9.45
CA VAL A 244 -34.04 12.52 -9.05
C VAL A 244 -33.78 11.92 -7.67
N ILE A 245 -34.87 11.77 -6.90
CA ILE A 245 -34.83 11.07 -5.61
C ILE A 245 -35.21 9.60 -5.80
N TYR A 246 -34.97 8.77 -4.78
CA TYR A 246 -35.27 7.33 -4.85
C TYR A 246 -36.72 7.01 -5.28
N ASP A 247 -37.70 7.77 -4.82
CA ASP A 247 -39.11 7.50 -5.13
C ASP A 247 -39.45 7.71 -6.61
N ASP A 248 -38.76 8.59 -7.31
CA ASP A 248 -38.95 8.83 -8.75
C ASP A 248 -38.21 7.78 -9.60
N LEU A 249 -37.16 7.14 -9.05
CA LEU A 249 -36.37 6.13 -9.72
C LEU A 249 -37.24 4.98 -10.26
N LYS A 250 -38.19 4.50 -9.47
CA LYS A 250 -39.11 3.40 -9.83
C LYS A 250 -39.94 3.68 -11.10
N LYS A 251 -40.22 4.95 -11.39
CA LYS A 251 -40.99 5.36 -12.57
C LYS A 251 -40.12 5.52 -13.80
N LEU A 252 -38.85 5.88 -13.62
CA LEU A 252 -37.93 6.27 -14.67
C LEU A 252 -36.97 5.16 -15.08
N SER A 253 -36.67 4.20 -14.18
CA SER A 253 -35.77 3.09 -14.43
C SER A 253 -36.48 1.86 -15.03
N ASN A 254 -35.75 1.08 -15.80
CA ASN A 254 -36.14 -0.24 -16.30
C ASN A 254 -34.90 -1.15 -16.37
N ARG A 255 -35.07 -2.43 -16.71
CA ARG A 255 -33.98 -3.41 -16.76
C ARG A 255 -32.85 -3.06 -17.72
N GLU A 256 -33.15 -2.31 -18.79
CA GLU A 256 -32.16 -1.86 -19.77
C GLU A 256 -31.48 -0.54 -19.36
N SER A 257 -31.82 0.02 -18.21
CA SER A 257 -31.17 1.22 -17.68
C SER A 257 -29.81 0.92 -17.11
N LEU A 258 -28.88 1.85 -17.25
CA LEU A 258 -27.52 1.78 -16.70
C LEU A 258 -27.43 2.64 -15.43
N LEU A 259 -26.88 2.07 -14.36
CA LEU A 259 -26.47 2.80 -13.17
C LEU A 259 -24.95 3.02 -13.22
N MET A 260 -24.51 4.27 -13.28
CA MET A 260 -23.12 4.67 -13.16
C MET A 260 -22.84 5.11 -11.74
N LEU A 261 -21.92 4.41 -11.09
CA LEU A 261 -21.39 4.79 -9.78
C LEU A 261 -20.11 5.60 -10.00
N VAL A 262 -20.01 6.73 -9.36
CA VAL A 262 -18.84 7.60 -9.44
C VAL A 262 -18.34 7.91 -8.05
N ASP A 263 -17.02 7.82 -7.86
CA ASP A 263 -16.32 8.13 -6.65
C ASP A 263 -16.58 7.18 -5.47
N PHE A 264 -17.10 6.01 -5.76
CA PHE A 264 -17.24 4.90 -4.82
C PHE A 264 -17.51 3.58 -5.55
N GLN A 265 -17.25 2.45 -4.85
CA GLN A 265 -17.39 1.11 -5.42
C GLN A 265 -18.00 0.08 -4.47
N THR A 266 -18.47 0.48 -3.30
CA THR A 266 -19.05 -0.44 -2.29
C THR A 266 -20.52 -0.11 -2.03
N ILE A 267 -21.35 -1.15 -1.87
CA ILE A 267 -22.79 -1.00 -1.67
C ILE A 267 -23.13 -0.13 -0.44
N TYR A 268 -22.32 -0.24 0.64
CA TYR A 268 -22.63 0.50 1.90
C TYR A 268 -22.31 2.01 1.83
N GLN A 269 -21.60 2.44 0.79
CA GLN A 269 -21.35 3.86 0.54
C GLN A 269 -22.46 4.52 -0.26
N ALA A 270 -23.43 3.75 -0.79
CA ALA A 270 -24.60 4.30 -1.44
C ALA A 270 -25.54 4.98 -0.44
N ILE A 271 -26.28 5.97 -0.93
CA ILE A 271 -27.31 6.67 -0.15
C ILE A 271 -28.47 5.75 0.25
N ASP A 272 -28.79 4.76 -0.59
CA ASP A 272 -29.82 3.75 -0.35
C ASP A 272 -29.47 2.46 -1.11
N THR A 273 -29.27 1.36 -0.39
CA THR A 273 -28.90 0.07 -0.99
C THR A 273 -30.01 -0.53 -1.86
N ARG A 274 -31.26 -0.11 -1.70
CA ARG A 274 -32.39 -0.56 -2.52
C ARG A 274 -32.29 -0.10 -3.97
N ILE A 275 -31.51 0.93 -4.28
CA ILE A 275 -31.26 1.43 -5.63
C ILE A 275 -30.74 0.31 -6.53
N PHE A 276 -29.83 -0.52 -6.04
CA PHE A 276 -29.19 -1.57 -6.83
C PHE A 276 -30.17 -2.61 -7.39
N SER A 277 -31.29 -2.86 -6.71
CA SER A 277 -32.31 -3.81 -7.17
C SER A 277 -33.05 -3.39 -8.44
N HIS A 278 -32.92 -2.12 -8.87
CA HIS A 278 -33.55 -1.58 -10.06
C HIS A 278 -32.70 -1.74 -11.32
N PHE A 279 -31.42 -2.16 -11.19
CA PHE A 279 -30.47 -2.16 -12.30
C PHE A 279 -29.78 -3.53 -12.48
N GLU A 280 -29.75 -4.00 -13.72
CA GLU A 280 -28.94 -5.16 -14.13
C GLU A 280 -27.57 -4.73 -14.70
N LYS A 281 -27.47 -3.47 -15.14
CA LYS A 281 -26.25 -2.89 -15.71
C LYS A 281 -25.69 -1.86 -14.73
N ILE A 282 -24.52 -2.13 -14.19
CA ILE A 282 -23.80 -1.24 -13.28
C ILE A 282 -22.43 -0.94 -13.89
N GLY A 283 -22.08 0.34 -13.97
CA GLY A 283 -20.74 0.81 -14.31
C GLY A 283 -20.13 1.55 -13.12
N ILE A 284 -18.81 1.48 -12.96
CA ILE A 284 -18.08 2.08 -11.85
C ILE A 284 -16.90 2.88 -12.39
N ILE A 285 -16.76 4.14 -11.93
CA ILE A 285 -15.56 4.96 -12.08
C ILE A 285 -15.18 5.49 -10.71
N ASP A 286 -13.97 5.14 -10.23
CA ASP A 286 -13.54 5.47 -8.88
C ASP A 286 -12.01 5.57 -8.79
N HIS A 287 -11.48 6.51 -8.01
CA HIS A 287 -10.06 6.66 -7.78
C HIS A 287 -9.59 6.09 -6.42
N HIS A 288 -10.49 5.51 -5.65
CA HIS A 288 -10.17 4.88 -4.39
C HIS A 288 -9.61 3.47 -4.58
N ARG A 289 -8.75 3.02 -3.65
CA ARG A 289 -8.26 1.65 -3.65
C ARG A 289 -9.40 0.66 -3.43
N ARG A 290 -9.47 -0.36 -4.28
CA ARG A 290 -10.49 -1.40 -4.16
C ARG A 290 -10.34 -2.13 -2.83
N GLY A 291 -11.40 -2.16 -2.03
CA GLY A 291 -11.46 -2.80 -0.72
C GLY A 291 -12.39 -4.01 -0.67
N ALA A 292 -12.44 -4.67 0.48
CA ALA A 292 -13.43 -5.71 0.74
C ALA A 292 -14.86 -5.12 0.63
N GLY A 293 -15.78 -5.85 -0.01
CA GLY A 293 -17.16 -5.42 -0.22
C GLY A 293 -17.38 -4.52 -1.44
N ALA A 294 -16.40 -4.39 -2.34
CA ALA A 294 -16.61 -3.79 -3.64
C ALA A 294 -17.62 -4.61 -4.46
N ILE A 295 -18.40 -3.91 -5.30
CA ILE A 295 -19.42 -4.54 -6.15
C ILE A 295 -18.74 -5.53 -7.10
N GLU A 296 -19.26 -6.75 -7.11
CA GLU A 296 -18.77 -7.84 -7.95
C GLU A 296 -19.36 -7.75 -9.36
N ASN A 297 -18.54 -8.08 -10.36
CA ASN A 297 -18.94 -8.19 -11.78
C ASN A 297 -19.73 -7.00 -12.37
N PRO A 298 -19.28 -5.76 -12.20
CA PRO A 298 -19.92 -4.63 -12.88
C PRO A 298 -19.77 -4.79 -14.42
N LYS A 299 -20.71 -4.25 -15.17
CA LYS A 299 -20.66 -4.25 -16.66
C LYS A 299 -19.58 -3.32 -17.22
N PHE A 300 -19.15 -2.34 -16.44
CA PHE A 300 -18.03 -1.46 -16.73
C PHE A 300 -17.29 -1.17 -15.43
N TYR A 301 -15.98 -1.25 -15.48
CA TYR A 301 -15.12 -0.91 -14.35
C TYR A 301 -13.89 -0.14 -14.83
N TYR A 302 -13.72 1.05 -14.29
CA TYR A 302 -12.54 1.87 -14.50
C TYR A 302 -12.12 2.52 -13.18
N SER A 303 -10.96 2.12 -12.67
CA SER A 303 -10.46 2.64 -11.39
C SER A 303 -8.94 2.71 -11.41
N GLN A 304 -8.42 3.88 -11.05
CA GLN A 304 -6.97 4.11 -10.92
C GLN A 304 -6.69 4.84 -9.60
N ALA A 305 -6.09 4.15 -8.64
CA ALA A 305 -5.73 4.73 -7.34
C ALA A 305 -4.59 5.78 -7.43
N SER A 306 -3.95 5.92 -8.59
CA SER A 306 -2.96 6.97 -8.89
C SER A 306 -3.59 8.29 -9.35
N ALA A 307 -4.86 8.28 -9.78
CA ALA A 307 -5.56 9.48 -10.18
C ALA A 307 -5.85 10.39 -8.98
N SER A 308 -5.88 11.69 -9.22
CA SER A 308 -6.13 12.67 -8.18
C SER A 308 -7.59 12.72 -7.74
N SER A 309 -8.51 12.40 -8.66
CA SER A 309 -9.95 12.55 -8.46
C SER A 309 -10.73 11.71 -9.48
N SER A 310 -12.00 11.43 -9.21
CA SER A 310 -12.91 10.78 -10.16
C SER A 310 -13.21 11.68 -11.37
N VAL A 311 -13.17 13.00 -11.22
CA VAL A 311 -13.25 13.96 -12.34
C VAL A 311 -12.08 13.77 -13.30
N GLU A 312 -10.86 13.60 -12.81
CA GLU A 312 -9.67 13.34 -13.65
C GLU A 312 -9.89 12.11 -14.52
N LEU A 313 -10.32 10.98 -13.94
CA LEU A 313 -10.57 9.72 -14.66
C LEU A 313 -11.64 9.88 -15.76
N ILE A 314 -12.69 10.60 -15.47
CA ILE A 314 -13.77 10.82 -16.45
C ILE A 314 -13.26 11.68 -17.61
N PHE A 315 -12.45 12.71 -17.35
CA PHE A 315 -11.85 13.54 -18.40
C PHE A 315 -10.83 12.78 -19.24
N GLU A 316 -10.04 11.88 -18.64
CA GLU A 316 -9.17 10.98 -19.40
C GLU A 316 -9.97 10.13 -20.39
N LEU A 317 -11.06 9.50 -19.95
CA LEU A 317 -11.93 8.73 -20.84
C LEU A 317 -12.55 9.62 -21.93
N MET A 318 -13.05 10.80 -21.57
CA MET A 318 -13.68 11.74 -22.51
C MET A 318 -12.71 12.26 -23.56
N SER A 319 -11.40 12.28 -23.29
CA SER A 319 -10.39 12.75 -24.24
C SER A 319 -10.32 11.91 -25.54
N PHE A 320 -10.87 10.70 -25.52
CA PHE A 320 -10.97 9.80 -26.68
C PHE A 320 -12.32 9.85 -27.41
N MET A 321 -13.23 10.71 -26.96
CA MET A 321 -14.51 10.91 -27.67
C MET A 321 -14.28 11.61 -29.02
N LYS A 322 -15.08 11.21 -30.03
CA LYS A 322 -15.03 11.84 -31.38
C LYS A 322 -15.43 13.31 -31.35
N GLU A 323 -16.41 13.64 -30.51
CA GLU A 323 -16.87 14.99 -30.30
C GLU A 323 -16.76 15.34 -28.82
N PRO A 324 -16.21 16.52 -28.48
CA PRO A 324 -16.05 16.92 -27.09
C PRO A 324 -17.41 17.10 -26.40
N VAL A 325 -17.44 16.78 -25.12
CA VAL A 325 -18.55 17.13 -24.22
C VAL A 325 -18.42 18.61 -23.87
N GLU A 326 -19.49 19.36 -24.01
CA GLU A 326 -19.51 20.78 -23.66
C GLU A 326 -20.00 20.98 -22.22
N PHE A 327 -19.33 21.88 -21.52
CA PHE A 327 -19.66 22.26 -20.15
C PHE A 327 -19.84 23.77 -20.08
N SER A 328 -20.79 24.22 -19.26
CA SER A 328 -20.85 25.63 -18.89
C SER A 328 -19.69 26.03 -17.98
N GLU A 329 -19.40 27.34 -17.93
CA GLU A 329 -18.35 27.88 -17.03
C GLU A 329 -18.55 27.43 -15.57
N LEU A 330 -19.80 27.37 -15.12
CA LEU A 330 -20.11 26.98 -13.75
C LEU A 330 -19.90 25.49 -13.50
N GLU A 331 -20.30 24.61 -14.44
CA GLU A 331 -20.03 23.17 -14.36
C GLU A 331 -18.53 22.88 -14.39
N ALA A 332 -17.79 23.53 -15.28
CA ALA A 332 -16.33 23.45 -15.32
C ALA A 332 -15.69 23.95 -13.99
N THR A 333 -16.28 24.96 -13.36
CA THR A 333 -15.85 25.45 -12.05
C THR A 333 -16.09 24.42 -10.94
N TRP A 334 -17.22 23.72 -10.95
CA TRP A 334 -17.50 22.66 -9.98
C TRP A 334 -16.56 21.45 -10.17
N MET A 335 -16.23 21.10 -11.41
CA MET A 335 -15.26 20.04 -11.70
C MET A 335 -13.85 20.43 -11.22
N LEU A 336 -13.45 21.68 -11.42
CA LEU A 336 -12.18 22.19 -10.89
C LEU A 336 -12.20 22.20 -9.36
N LEU A 337 -13.33 22.53 -8.73
CA LEU A 337 -13.51 22.48 -7.28
C LEU A 337 -13.29 21.05 -6.74
N GLY A 338 -13.85 20.02 -7.40
CA GLY A 338 -13.63 18.62 -7.03
C GLY A 338 -12.14 18.27 -7.02
N ILE A 339 -11.43 18.56 -8.12
CA ILE A 339 -9.98 18.34 -8.20
C ILE A 339 -9.22 19.09 -7.10
N VAL A 340 -9.58 20.37 -6.84
CA VAL A 340 -8.91 21.20 -5.83
C VAL A 340 -9.11 20.64 -4.42
N VAL A 341 -10.30 20.11 -4.11
CA VAL A 341 -10.59 19.50 -2.80
C VAL A 341 -9.79 18.24 -2.61
N ASP A 342 -9.84 17.29 -3.55
CA ASP A 342 -9.20 15.99 -3.43
C ASP A 342 -7.68 16.06 -3.44
N THR A 343 -7.13 17.04 -4.15
CA THR A 343 -5.69 17.28 -4.20
C THR A 343 -5.18 18.20 -3.09
N ASN A 344 -6.05 18.70 -2.23
CA ASN A 344 -5.72 19.77 -1.29
C ASN A 344 -4.95 20.90 -1.97
N ASN A 345 -5.57 21.57 -2.94
CA ASN A 345 -4.96 22.62 -3.77
C ASN A 345 -3.72 22.16 -4.55
N PHE A 346 -3.79 21.00 -5.20
CA PHE A 346 -2.70 20.40 -5.99
C PHE A 346 -1.45 20.01 -5.20
N VAL A 347 -1.56 19.86 -3.87
CA VAL A 347 -0.47 19.42 -3.01
C VAL A 347 -0.32 17.90 -3.00
N TYR A 348 -1.44 17.16 -2.98
CA TYR A 348 -1.44 15.70 -2.92
C TYR A 348 -1.90 15.07 -4.22
N ARG A 349 -1.25 13.98 -4.65
CA ARG A 349 -1.61 13.16 -5.82
C ARG A 349 -1.79 13.91 -7.14
N ALA A 350 -1.39 15.19 -7.25
CA ALA A 350 -1.48 15.92 -8.49
C ALA A 350 -0.41 15.44 -9.47
N SER A 351 -0.86 14.84 -10.58
CA SER A 351 -0.02 14.37 -11.69
C SER A 351 -0.03 15.36 -12.86
N SER A 352 0.77 15.09 -13.90
CA SER A 352 0.68 15.85 -15.16
C SER A 352 -0.74 15.85 -15.74
N THR A 353 -1.42 14.71 -15.67
CA THR A 353 -2.82 14.55 -16.12
C THR A 353 -3.78 15.45 -15.34
N THR A 354 -3.61 15.56 -14.01
CA THR A 354 -4.40 16.48 -13.17
C THR A 354 -4.30 17.92 -13.68
N PHE A 355 -3.08 18.38 -14.02
CA PHE A 355 -2.86 19.73 -14.56
C PHE A 355 -3.40 19.89 -15.98
N GLU A 356 -3.35 18.86 -16.82
CA GLU A 356 -3.94 18.85 -18.16
C GLU A 356 -5.46 18.99 -18.09
N VAL A 357 -6.11 18.24 -17.19
CA VAL A 357 -7.55 18.34 -16.94
C VAL A 357 -7.91 19.72 -16.38
N ALA A 358 -7.18 20.22 -15.39
CA ALA A 358 -7.39 21.56 -14.85
C ALA A 358 -7.22 22.66 -15.93
N SER A 359 -6.23 22.52 -16.82
CA SER A 359 -6.06 23.40 -17.98
C SER A 359 -7.26 23.34 -18.93
N THR A 360 -7.79 22.15 -19.18
CA THR A 360 -8.98 21.95 -20.01
C THR A 360 -10.21 22.61 -19.38
N LEU A 361 -10.42 22.42 -18.08
CA LEU A 361 -11.50 23.09 -17.34
C LEU A 361 -11.38 24.62 -17.40
N LYS A 362 -10.16 25.15 -17.33
CA LYS A 362 -9.90 26.58 -17.53
C LYS A 362 -10.31 27.07 -18.93
N LYS A 363 -10.13 26.26 -19.97
CA LYS A 363 -10.60 26.59 -21.33
C LYS A 363 -12.12 26.65 -21.43
N TYR A 364 -12.84 25.84 -20.62
CA TYR A 364 -14.30 25.93 -20.46
C TYR A 364 -14.74 27.11 -19.58
N GLY A 365 -13.83 27.92 -19.06
CA GLY A 365 -14.14 29.12 -18.27
C GLY A 365 -14.19 28.90 -16.75
N ALA A 366 -13.68 27.75 -16.24
CA ALA A 366 -13.63 27.53 -14.79
C ALA A 366 -12.95 28.67 -14.04
N ASP A 367 -13.57 29.17 -12.96
CA ASP A 367 -13.09 30.33 -12.18
C ASP A 367 -12.63 29.92 -10.76
N MET A 368 -11.34 30.09 -10.49
CA MET A 368 -10.73 29.85 -9.18
C MET A 368 -11.26 30.78 -8.07
N ASN A 369 -11.77 31.98 -8.40
CA ASN A 369 -12.37 32.83 -7.37
C ASN A 369 -13.69 32.25 -6.88
N ILE A 370 -14.48 31.66 -7.78
CA ILE A 370 -15.70 30.94 -7.44
C ILE A 370 -15.37 29.67 -6.65
N VAL A 371 -14.34 28.90 -7.06
CA VAL A 371 -13.83 27.76 -6.27
C VAL A 371 -13.51 28.18 -4.85
N LYS A 372 -12.73 29.25 -4.66
CA LYS A 372 -12.44 29.80 -3.34
C LYS A 372 -13.68 30.24 -2.58
N ALA A 373 -14.70 30.77 -3.25
CA ALA A 373 -15.94 31.17 -2.61
C ALA A 373 -16.71 29.98 -2.04
N TYR A 374 -16.74 28.82 -2.75
CA TYR A 374 -17.34 27.59 -2.24
C TYR A 374 -16.58 27.01 -1.05
N LEU A 375 -15.26 27.18 -1.01
CA LEU A 375 -14.38 26.69 0.07
C LEU A 375 -14.33 27.64 1.29
N LYS A 376 -15.02 28.78 1.25
CA LYS A 376 -15.12 29.64 2.44
C LYS A 376 -15.82 28.90 3.58
N GLU A 377 -15.22 29.01 4.75
CA GLU A 377 -15.72 28.40 5.97
C GLU A 377 -16.58 29.38 6.78
N ASP A 378 -17.40 28.83 7.67
CA ASP A 378 -18.10 29.63 8.66
C ASP A 378 -17.10 30.23 9.68
N LEU A 379 -17.39 31.45 10.13
CA LEU A 379 -16.51 32.15 11.07
C LEU A 379 -16.41 31.40 12.41
N ASN A 380 -17.50 30.82 12.90
CA ASN A 380 -17.52 30.12 14.18
C ASN A 380 -16.73 28.81 14.08
N GLU A 381 -16.86 28.06 12.98
CA GLU A 381 -16.02 26.87 12.72
C GLU A 381 -14.54 27.23 12.68
N LYS A 382 -14.21 28.37 12.05
CA LYS A 382 -12.82 28.84 11.99
C LYS A 382 -12.30 29.25 13.36
N ILE A 383 -13.11 29.91 14.20
CA ILE A 383 -12.75 30.30 15.56
C ILE A 383 -12.52 29.04 16.41
N SER A 384 -13.47 28.10 16.44
CA SER A 384 -13.34 26.84 17.19
C SER A 384 -12.08 26.06 16.78
N ARG A 385 -11.77 26.02 15.48
CA ARG A 385 -10.54 25.38 14.98
C ARG A 385 -9.27 26.11 15.46
N GLN A 386 -9.24 27.44 15.46
CA GLN A 386 -8.10 28.22 15.96
C GLN A 386 -7.94 28.07 17.49
N GLU A 387 -9.02 27.96 18.23
CA GLU A 387 -8.99 27.64 19.66
C GLU A 387 -8.35 26.26 19.88
N ALA A 388 -8.76 25.23 19.10
CA ALA A 388 -8.12 23.92 19.18
C ALA A 388 -6.64 23.96 18.80
N ILE A 389 -6.25 24.69 17.75
CA ILE A 389 -4.84 24.87 17.37
C ILE A 389 -4.05 25.55 18.51
N SER A 390 -4.65 26.48 19.24
CA SER A 390 -3.99 27.16 20.38
C SER A 390 -3.65 26.21 21.55
N THR A 391 -4.28 25.02 21.61
CA THR A 391 -3.96 23.97 22.61
C THR A 391 -2.74 23.14 22.25
N THR A 392 -2.11 23.39 21.08
CA THR A 392 -1.07 22.53 20.53
C THR A 392 0.12 22.42 21.47
N GLU A 393 0.43 21.19 21.83
CA GLU A 393 1.67 20.80 22.49
C GLU A 393 2.62 20.18 21.46
N ILE A 394 3.86 20.64 21.41
CA ILE A 394 4.91 20.03 20.60
C ILE A 394 5.59 18.94 21.42
N TYR A 395 5.39 17.69 21.01
CA TYR A 395 5.92 16.51 21.65
C TYR A 395 7.14 15.97 20.91
N LYS A 396 8.25 15.71 21.63
CA LYS A 396 9.50 15.21 21.06
C LYS A 396 9.99 16.05 19.85
N GLU A 397 9.79 17.36 19.90
CA GLU A 397 10.24 18.37 18.90
C GLU A 397 9.62 18.23 17.50
N LYS A 398 8.92 17.16 17.20
CA LYS A 398 8.43 16.84 15.84
C LYS A 398 6.96 16.39 15.74
N VAL A 399 6.29 16.21 16.88
CA VAL A 399 4.88 15.78 16.91
C VAL A 399 4.02 16.89 17.50
N ALA A 400 3.06 17.39 16.73
CA ALA A 400 2.07 18.34 17.21
C ALA A 400 0.82 17.59 17.70
N ILE A 401 0.43 17.82 18.95
CA ILE A 401 -0.78 17.24 19.56
C ILE A 401 -1.68 18.38 19.96
N ALA A 402 -2.87 18.48 19.36
CA ALA A 402 -3.90 19.45 19.72
C ALA A 402 -5.20 18.75 20.14
N HIS A 403 -6.04 19.49 20.85
CA HIS A 403 -7.35 18.98 21.23
C HIS A 403 -8.43 20.07 21.17
N THR A 404 -9.66 19.65 20.89
CA THR A 404 -10.83 20.54 20.98
C THR A 404 -11.26 20.72 22.42
N SER A 405 -12.20 21.66 22.67
CA SER A 405 -12.80 21.79 23.99
C SER A 405 -13.43 20.46 24.45
N PRO A 406 -13.23 20.03 25.71
CA PRO A 406 -13.82 18.81 26.24
C PRO A 406 -15.36 18.80 26.21
N ASP A 407 -15.98 19.98 26.25
CA ASP A 407 -17.44 20.14 26.28
C ASP A 407 -18.06 20.23 24.88
N GLU A 408 -17.23 20.38 23.83
CA GLU A 408 -17.69 20.50 22.45
C GLU A 408 -17.69 19.12 21.75
N ILE A 409 -18.82 18.80 21.08
CA ILE A 409 -18.89 17.67 20.17
C ILE A 409 -18.60 18.19 18.77
N VAL A 410 -17.56 17.68 18.13
CA VAL A 410 -17.11 18.11 16.80
C VAL A 410 -17.23 16.99 15.79
N GLU A 411 -17.37 17.34 14.52
CA GLU A 411 -17.33 16.38 13.43
C GLU A 411 -15.89 15.84 13.24
N ARG A 412 -15.79 14.61 12.73
CA ARG A 412 -14.50 14.00 12.39
C ARG A 412 -13.73 14.81 11.34
N SER A 413 -14.45 15.42 10.41
CA SER A 413 -13.92 16.34 9.38
C SER A 413 -13.20 17.54 10.02
N THR A 414 -13.71 18.08 11.12
CA THR A 414 -13.06 19.17 11.85
C THR A 414 -11.72 18.76 12.45
N LEU A 415 -11.65 17.56 13.07
CA LEU A 415 -10.38 17.02 13.57
C LEU A 415 -9.35 16.83 12.47
N ALA A 416 -9.79 16.37 11.30
CA ALA A 416 -8.95 16.21 10.12
C ALA A 416 -8.38 17.56 9.65
N LYS A 417 -9.23 18.59 9.51
CA LYS A 417 -8.84 19.94 9.11
C LYS A 417 -7.81 20.57 10.07
N ILE A 418 -7.97 20.36 11.38
CA ILE A 418 -7.01 20.84 12.39
C ILE A 418 -5.66 20.15 12.19
N SER A 419 -5.66 18.83 12.01
CA SER A 419 -4.43 18.08 11.77
C SER A 419 -3.74 18.48 10.46
N ASP A 420 -4.51 18.81 9.40
CA ASP A 420 -3.98 19.31 8.13
C ASP A 420 -3.34 20.70 8.27
N GLU A 421 -3.88 21.58 9.12
CA GLU A 421 -3.23 22.86 9.43
C GLU A 421 -1.94 22.68 10.24
N LEU A 422 -1.97 21.81 11.25
CA LEU A 422 -0.82 21.57 12.13
C LEU A 422 0.36 20.93 11.40
N ILE A 423 0.11 19.99 10.46
CA ILE A 423 1.19 19.35 9.70
C ILE A 423 1.88 20.32 8.72
N SER A 424 1.27 21.46 8.42
CA SER A 424 1.87 22.51 7.60
C SER A 424 2.87 23.40 8.35
N ILE A 425 2.99 23.25 9.67
CA ILE A 425 3.92 24.00 10.50
C ILE A 425 5.34 23.44 10.33
N SER A 426 6.33 24.32 10.24
CA SER A 426 7.75 23.93 10.13
C SER A 426 8.15 22.97 11.26
N ASP A 427 9.00 22.00 10.92
CA ASP A 427 9.56 21.00 11.83
C ASP A 427 8.57 19.97 12.40
N ILE A 428 7.28 20.05 12.05
CA ILE A 428 6.28 19.04 12.40
C ILE A 428 6.29 17.91 11.37
N GLU A 429 6.54 16.70 11.83
CA GLU A 429 6.54 15.47 11.02
C GLU A 429 5.25 14.65 11.20
N LEU A 430 4.55 14.85 12.32
CA LEU A 430 3.27 14.21 12.64
C LEU A 430 2.38 15.21 13.39
N ALA A 431 1.14 15.35 12.96
CA ALA A 431 0.12 16.15 13.65
C ALA A 431 -1.05 15.26 14.06
N ILE A 432 -1.48 15.35 15.31
CA ILE A 432 -2.59 14.57 15.85
C ILE A 432 -3.56 15.52 16.53
N THR A 433 -4.83 15.43 16.14
CA THR A 433 -5.91 16.19 16.78
C THR A 433 -6.87 15.26 17.48
N ILE A 434 -7.27 15.59 18.68
CA ILE A 434 -8.12 14.80 19.55
C ILE A 434 -9.35 15.64 19.92
N GLY A 435 -10.54 15.03 19.80
CA GLY A 435 -11.77 15.74 20.17
C GLY A 435 -12.93 14.78 20.41
N ARG A 436 -13.96 15.27 21.09
CA ARG A 436 -15.18 14.52 21.34
C ARG A 436 -16.03 14.50 20.08
N ILE A 437 -16.36 13.32 19.57
CA ILE A 437 -17.18 13.12 18.36
C ILE A 437 -18.61 12.67 18.67
N THR A 438 -18.84 12.12 19.84
CA THR A 438 -20.17 11.85 20.44
C THR A 438 -20.05 11.97 21.95
N GLU A 439 -21.17 11.87 22.67
CA GLU A 439 -21.14 11.92 24.15
C GLU A 439 -20.16 10.92 24.79
N ASN A 440 -20.00 9.74 24.19
CA ASN A 440 -19.20 8.63 24.74
C ASN A 440 -18.00 8.23 23.84
N GLN A 441 -17.64 9.05 22.86
CA GLN A 441 -16.55 8.73 21.95
C GLN A 441 -15.61 9.92 21.73
N ILE A 442 -14.32 9.64 21.83
CA ILE A 442 -13.23 10.54 21.45
C ILE A 442 -12.72 10.10 20.08
N GLY A 443 -12.62 11.03 19.14
CA GLY A 443 -11.99 10.85 17.85
C GLY A 443 -10.55 11.35 17.85
N LEU A 444 -9.69 10.65 17.12
CA LEU A 444 -8.33 11.08 16.81
C LEU A 444 -8.18 11.17 15.29
N SER A 445 -7.57 12.23 14.82
CA SER A 445 -7.13 12.36 13.42
C SER A 445 -5.63 12.58 13.40
N ALA A 446 -4.91 11.85 12.53
CA ALA A 446 -3.47 11.97 12.37
C ALA A 446 -3.11 12.32 10.93
N ARG A 447 -2.11 13.19 10.76
CA ARG A 447 -1.51 13.55 9.48
C ARG A 447 0.00 13.48 9.57
N SER A 448 0.64 12.97 8.53
CA SER A 448 2.09 12.85 8.44
C SER A 448 2.60 13.20 7.03
N LEU A 449 3.82 13.69 6.95
CA LEU A 449 4.54 13.90 5.68
C LEU A 449 5.35 12.66 5.22
N GLY A 450 5.08 11.49 5.82
CA GLY A 450 5.65 10.20 5.41
C GLY A 450 6.87 9.73 6.20
N LYS A 451 7.53 10.60 6.98
CA LYS A 451 8.65 10.18 7.83
C LYS A 451 8.19 9.38 9.04
N ILE A 452 7.08 9.76 9.65
CA ILE A 452 6.44 9.03 10.75
C ILE A 452 5.18 8.37 10.19
N ASN A 453 5.02 7.07 10.40
CA ASN A 453 3.86 6.34 9.89
C ASN A 453 2.64 6.55 10.79
N SER A 454 1.70 7.41 10.35
CA SER A 454 0.48 7.72 11.08
C SER A 454 -0.44 6.49 11.25
N GLN A 455 -0.43 5.57 10.29
CA GLN A 455 -1.24 4.33 10.34
C GLN A 455 -0.85 3.47 11.54
N ILE A 456 0.44 3.17 11.71
CA ILE A 456 0.93 2.32 12.82
C ILE A 456 0.54 2.91 14.18
N ILE A 457 0.64 4.23 14.32
CA ILE A 457 0.28 4.91 15.57
C ILE A 457 -1.23 4.80 15.82
N MET A 458 -2.05 5.04 14.81
CA MET A 458 -3.50 4.95 14.95
C MET A 458 -3.97 3.50 15.12
N GLU A 459 -3.31 2.50 14.55
CA GLU A 459 -3.57 1.08 14.82
C GLU A 459 -3.27 0.71 16.28
N LYS A 460 -2.15 1.23 16.86
CA LYS A 460 -1.84 1.09 18.30
C LYS A 460 -2.89 1.79 19.19
N MET A 461 -3.67 2.74 18.64
CA MET A 461 -4.80 3.41 19.29
C MET A 461 -6.16 2.74 18.99
N GLY A 462 -6.18 1.60 18.30
CA GLY A 462 -7.41 0.87 17.94
C GLY A 462 -8.14 1.41 16.72
N GLY A 463 -7.45 2.12 15.86
CA GLY A 463 -7.94 2.67 14.59
C GLY A 463 -7.22 2.10 13.38
N GLY A 464 -7.02 2.93 12.35
CA GLY A 464 -6.32 2.56 11.12
C GLY A 464 -6.24 3.72 10.15
N GLY A 465 -5.78 3.44 8.93
CA GLY A 465 -5.64 4.45 7.88
C GLY A 465 -4.52 4.12 6.91
N HIS A 466 -3.81 5.16 6.48
CA HIS A 466 -2.67 5.09 5.57
C HIS A 466 -1.44 5.77 6.19
N LEU A 467 -0.29 5.64 5.54
CA LEU A 467 0.98 6.23 5.96
C LEU A 467 0.85 7.70 6.38
N ASN A 468 0.17 8.51 5.56
CA ASN A 468 0.06 9.96 5.74
C ASN A 468 -1.22 10.39 6.47
N ASN A 469 -2.29 9.60 6.41
CA ASN A 469 -3.60 9.94 6.93
C ASN A 469 -4.20 8.76 7.67
N ALA A 470 -4.44 8.90 8.97
CA ALA A 470 -5.00 7.85 9.78
C ALA A 470 -5.92 8.41 10.86
N ALA A 471 -6.79 7.57 11.43
CA ALA A 471 -7.74 7.97 12.46
C ALA A 471 -7.99 6.83 13.45
N ALA A 472 -8.40 7.18 14.66
CA ALA A 472 -8.82 6.22 15.67
C ALA A 472 -10.04 6.75 16.45
N GLN A 473 -10.70 5.85 17.15
CA GLN A 473 -11.83 6.18 18.02
C GLN A 473 -11.69 5.46 19.36
N ARG A 474 -11.84 6.19 20.44
CA ARG A 474 -11.77 5.68 21.80
C ARG A 474 -13.15 5.80 22.47
N LYS A 475 -13.58 4.78 23.20
CA LYS A 475 -14.86 4.78 23.90
C LYS A 475 -14.66 4.89 25.41
N ASN A 476 -15.54 5.65 26.06
CA ASN A 476 -15.56 5.80 27.51
C ASN A 476 -14.24 6.34 28.09
N GLU A 477 -13.54 7.20 27.36
CA GLU A 477 -12.32 7.89 27.79
C GLU A 477 -12.52 9.41 27.74
N THR A 478 -11.72 10.13 28.49
CA THR A 478 -11.59 11.58 28.41
C THR A 478 -10.48 11.96 27.41
N ILE A 479 -10.49 13.22 26.94
CA ILE A 479 -9.41 13.75 26.09
C ILE A 479 -8.04 13.62 26.79
N ALA A 480 -7.96 13.93 28.08
CA ALA A 480 -6.71 13.87 28.84
C ALA A 480 -6.17 12.43 28.98
N GLU A 481 -7.03 11.45 29.25
CA GLU A 481 -6.65 10.03 29.27
C GLU A 481 -6.17 9.57 27.89
N THR A 482 -6.88 9.95 26.84
CA THR A 482 -6.51 9.61 25.46
C THR A 482 -5.14 10.21 25.08
N ILE A 483 -4.84 11.45 25.47
CA ILE A 483 -3.53 12.09 25.26
C ILE A 483 -2.43 11.33 25.99
N THR A 484 -2.68 10.90 27.23
CA THR A 484 -1.70 10.14 28.03
C THR A 484 -1.36 8.81 27.35
N ILE A 485 -2.39 8.05 26.93
CA ILE A 485 -2.23 6.79 26.21
C ILE A 485 -1.49 7.01 24.88
N LEU A 486 -1.85 8.07 24.13
CA LEU A 486 -1.21 8.41 22.88
C LEU A 486 0.29 8.67 23.06
N LYS A 487 0.68 9.45 24.07
CA LYS A 487 2.09 9.74 24.37
C LYS A 487 2.87 8.46 24.70
N GLU A 488 2.29 7.54 25.46
CA GLU A 488 2.89 6.22 25.75
C GLU A 488 3.13 5.41 24.47
N LYS A 489 2.15 5.40 23.54
CA LYS A 489 2.29 4.69 22.26
C LYS A 489 3.31 5.35 21.32
N LEU A 490 3.36 6.70 21.34
CA LEU A 490 4.37 7.47 20.61
C LEU A 490 5.78 7.22 21.14
N ASP A 491 5.98 7.16 22.45
CA ASP A 491 7.29 6.84 23.05
C ASP A 491 7.80 5.47 22.58
N GLY A 492 6.94 4.45 22.61
CA GLY A 492 7.29 3.14 22.11
C GLY A 492 7.65 3.13 20.63
N TYR A 493 6.85 3.81 19.80
CA TYR A 493 7.09 3.88 18.36
C TYR A 493 8.38 4.64 18.02
N LEU A 494 8.59 5.82 18.61
CA LEU A 494 9.76 6.66 18.34
C LEU A 494 11.06 6.03 18.87
N ALA A 495 11.00 5.29 19.97
CA ALA A 495 12.16 4.53 20.47
C ALA A 495 12.54 3.37 19.54
N GLU A 496 11.55 2.72 18.90
CA GLU A 496 11.77 1.69 17.87
C GLU A 496 12.42 2.28 16.61
N GLU A 497 12.07 3.53 16.23
CA GLU A 497 12.66 4.24 15.08
C GLU A 497 14.04 4.83 15.35
N GLU A 498 14.30 5.29 16.58
CA GLU A 498 15.59 5.88 16.95
C GLU A 498 16.72 4.84 17.01
N ASN A 499 16.41 3.58 17.28
CA ASN A 499 17.34 2.48 17.38
C ASN A 499 17.05 1.37 16.37
N MET A 500 18.10 0.85 15.75
CA MET A 500 18.02 -0.32 14.89
C MET A 500 18.94 -1.41 15.41
N LYS A 501 18.54 -2.68 15.25
CA LYS A 501 19.39 -3.83 15.51
C LYS A 501 20.18 -4.18 14.25
N ILE A 502 21.49 -4.33 14.42
CA ILE A 502 22.41 -4.71 13.35
C ILE A 502 23.27 -5.90 13.78
N ILE A 503 23.67 -6.71 12.82
CA ILE A 503 24.64 -7.80 12.99
C ILE A 503 25.98 -7.30 12.49
N LEU A 504 27.02 -7.38 13.31
CA LEU A 504 28.37 -7.02 12.90
C LEU A 504 28.95 -8.10 11.97
N ILE A 505 29.40 -7.72 10.78
CA ILE A 505 30.12 -8.61 9.85
C ILE A 505 31.64 -8.43 9.91
N LYS A 506 32.09 -7.42 10.68
CA LYS A 506 33.50 -7.17 11.03
C LYS A 506 33.58 -6.76 12.51
N ASP A 507 34.73 -7.01 13.13
CA ASP A 507 34.96 -6.57 14.50
C ASP A 507 34.91 -5.04 14.61
N LEU A 508 34.17 -4.54 15.59
CA LEU A 508 34.01 -3.10 15.85
C LEU A 508 34.60 -2.78 17.23
N LYS A 509 35.74 -2.10 17.25
CA LYS A 509 36.48 -1.78 18.47
C LYS A 509 35.61 -1.06 19.51
N GLY A 510 35.44 -1.64 20.67
CA GLY A 510 34.68 -1.10 21.79
C GLY A 510 33.15 -1.28 21.67
N LYS A 511 32.65 -2.00 20.66
CA LYS A 511 31.22 -2.22 20.41
C LYS A 511 30.82 -3.69 20.27
N GLY A 512 31.67 -4.53 19.65
CA GLY A 512 31.37 -5.96 19.47
C GLY A 512 32.27 -6.63 18.44
N LYS A 513 32.13 -7.96 18.31
CA LYS A 513 32.86 -8.80 17.36
C LYS A 513 31.97 -9.18 16.19
N LYS A 514 32.56 -9.69 15.10
CA LYS A 514 31.82 -10.30 14.00
C LYS A 514 30.83 -11.35 14.54
N GLY A 515 29.56 -11.26 14.10
CA GLY A 515 28.49 -12.14 14.54
C GLY A 515 27.74 -11.68 15.80
N ASP A 516 28.11 -10.53 16.38
CA ASP A 516 27.37 -9.94 17.49
C ASP A 516 26.18 -9.12 16.94
N VAL A 517 25.02 -9.26 17.61
CA VAL A 517 23.83 -8.43 17.37
C VAL A 517 23.87 -7.28 18.35
N ILE A 518 23.95 -6.07 17.83
CA ILE A 518 23.99 -4.86 18.67
C ILE A 518 22.84 -3.92 18.29
N GLU A 519 22.33 -3.18 19.27
CA GLU A 519 21.34 -2.13 19.07
C GLU A 519 22.06 -0.78 19.05
N VAL A 520 21.81 -0.01 18.00
CA VAL A 520 22.48 1.28 17.76
C VAL A 520 21.50 2.29 17.21
N ALA A 521 21.80 3.57 17.38
CA ALA A 521 21.02 4.64 16.76
C ALA A 521 20.96 4.44 15.23
N THR A 522 19.79 4.60 14.63
CA THR A 522 19.50 4.31 13.21
C THR A 522 20.47 5.01 12.27
N GLY A 523 20.83 6.28 12.53
CA GLY A 523 21.83 7.00 11.73
C GLY A 523 23.22 6.37 11.77
N TYR A 524 23.66 5.90 12.93
CA TYR A 524 24.94 5.21 13.09
C TYR A 524 24.92 3.80 12.49
N GLY A 525 23.81 3.07 12.68
CA GLY A 525 23.59 1.77 12.08
C GLY A 525 23.65 1.82 10.55
N ASN A 526 22.96 2.77 9.93
CA ASN A 526 23.01 3.00 8.49
C ASN A 526 24.42 3.35 7.96
N ASN A 527 25.22 4.07 8.75
CA ASN A 527 26.62 4.34 8.41
C ASN A 527 27.46 3.06 8.43
N LEU A 528 27.28 2.20 9.44
CA LEU A 528 27.99 0.91 9.53
C LEU A 528 27.61 -0.03 8.39
N ILE A 529 26.33 -0.04 7.98
CA ILE A 529 25.84 -0.83 6.85
C ILE A 529 26.45 -0.31 5.54
N ARG A 530 26.44 1.01 5.31
CA ARG A 530 27.05 1.62 4.12
C ARG A 530 28.54 1.33 3.99
N ASN A 531 29.24 1.22 5.12
CA ASN A 531 30.67 0.89 5.17
C ASN A 531 30.93 -0.62 5.20
N GLU A 532 29.94 -1.45 4.93
CA GLU A 532 30.06 -2.92 4.96
C GLU A 532 30.70 -3.46 6.25
N THR A 533 30.32 -2.86 7.37
CA THR A 533 30.78 -3.28 8.71
C THR A 533 29.69 -4.04 9.45
N ALA A 534 28.43 -3.81 9.07
CA ALA A 534 27.27 -4.46 9.65
C ALA A 534 26.18 -4.71 8.58
N ILE A 535 25.22 -5.57 8.90
CA ILE A 535 23.99 -5.78 8.16
C ILE A 535 22.79 -5.60 9.10
N ILE A 536 21.62 -5.33 8.55
CA ILE A 536 20.38 -5.23 9.35
C ILE A 536 20.10 -6.58 10.02
N ALA A 537 19.75 -6.58 11.31
CA ALA A 537 19.33 -7.78 12.03
C ALA A 537 17.88 -8.14 11.67
N SER A 538 17.63 -8.38 10.37
CA SER A 538 16.36 -8.94 9.91
C SER A 538 16.17 -10.37 10.45
N PRO A 539 14.93 -10.89 10.52
CA PRO A 539 14.68 -12.28 10.92
C PRO A 539 15.49 -13.28 10.08
N GLU A 540 15.71 -12.99 8.79
CA GLU A 540 16.49 -13.82 7.87
C GLU A 540 17.99 -13.80 8.21
N ASN A 541 18.54 -12.60 8.40
CA ASN A 541 19.95 -12.45 8.78
C ASN A 541 20.23 -13.03 10.17
N MET A 542 19.26 -12.93 11.08
CA MET A 542 19.34 -13.57 12.41
C MET A 542 19.34 -15.09 12.29
N LYS A 543 18.45 -15.64 11.44
CA LYS A 543 18.40 -17.08 11.19
C LYS A 543 19.69 -17.57 10.51
N ALA A 544 20.18 -16.86 9.50
CA ALA A 544 21.44 -17.19 8.83
C ALA A 544 22.62 -17.19 9.82
N LEU A 545 22.64 -16.23 10.75
CA LEU A 545 23.65 -16.16 11.82
C LEU A 545 23.55 -17.36 12.79
N ASP A 546 22.33 -17.76 13.17
CA ASP A 546 22.11 -18.91 14.03
C ASP A 546 22.49 -20.22 13.33
N ASP A 547 22.16 -20.36 12.05
CA ASP A 547 22.55 -21.52 11.22
C ASP A 547 24.09 -21.59 11.07
N GLU A 548 24.77 -20.45 10.83
CA GLU A 548 26.22 -20.37 10.76
C GLU A 548 26.86 -20.78 12.09
N LYS A 549 26.35 -20.28 13.23
CA LYS A 549 26.80 -20.65 14.57
C LYS A 549 26.59 -22.15 14.87
N HIS A 550 25.43 -22.68 14.47
CA HIS A 550 25.11 -24.10 14.66
C HIS A 550 26.05 -25.00 13.83
N GLN A 551 26.29 -24.66 12.57
CA GLN A 551 27.23 -25.39 11.72
C GLN A 551 28.69 -25.27 12.21
N ALA A 552 29.10 -24.11 12.75
CA ALA A 552 30.39 -23.93 13.35
C ALA A 552 30.57 -24.83 14.60
N ALA A 553 29.53 -24.89 15.45
CA ALA A 553 29.54 -25.76 16.62
C ALA A 553 29.59 -27.26 16.27
N ILE A 554 28.88 -27.69 15.21
CA ILE A 554 28.96 -29.07 14.71
C ILE A 554 30.38 -29.40 14.23
N ARG A 555 30.98 -28.53 13.39
CA ARG A 555 32.36 -28.73 12.90
C ARG A 555 33.40 -28.77 14.04
N GLU A 556 33.22 -27.93 15.06
CA GLU A 556 34.06 -27.92 16.23
C GLU A 556 33.93 -29.23 17.04
N ALA A 557 32.70 -29.73 17.22
CA ALA A 557 32.42 -30.99 17.87
C ALA A 557 33.03 -32.20 17.10
N GLU A 558 32.89 -32.21 15.77
CA GLU A 558 33.51 -33.23 14.90
C GLU A 558 35.03 -33.18 15.01
N LEU A 559 35.64 -32.01 14.98
CA LEU A 559 37.10 -31.85 15.13
C LEU A 559 37.59 -32.32 16.51
N ILE A 560 36.84 -32.00 17.59
CA ILE A 560 37.13 -32.48 18.93
C ILE A 560 37.03 -34.01 18.98
N GLN A 561 36.04 -34.60 18.33
CA GLN A 561 35.90 -36.06 18.28
C GLN A 561 37.07 -36.70 17.51
N GLU A 562 37.45 -36.19 16.33
CA GLU A 562 38.60 -36.65 15.56
C GLU A 562 39.90 -36.54 16.37
N MET A 563 40.13 -35.42 17.09
CA MET A 563 41.30 -35.24 17.94
C MET A 563 41.33 -36.21 19.11
N ASN A 564 40.16 -36.52 19.72
CA ASN A 564 40.07 -37.50 20.79
C ASN A 564 40.32 -38.94 20.29
N GLU A 565 39.84 -39.28 19.09
CA GLU A 565 40.12 -40.57 18.44
C GLU A 565 41.61 -40.71 18.11
N LEU A 566 42.21 -39.64 17.58
CA LEU A 566 43.66 -39.60 17.30
C LEU A 566 44.46 -39.73 18.59
N LYS A 567 44.08 -39.01 19.65
CA LYS A 567 44.70 -39.13 20.98
C LYS A 567 44.63 -40.56 21.49
N THR A 568 43.46 -41.21 21.40
CA THR A 568 43.28 -42.60 21.85
C THR A 568 44.12 -43.61 21.06
N LYS A 569 44.33 -43.36 19.74
CA LYS A 569 45.21 -44.17 18.89
C LYS A 569 46.67 -44.00 19.31
N ILE A 570 47.13 -42.77 19.50
CA ILE A 570 48.51 -42.46 19.93
C ILE A 570 48.84 -43.04 21.32
N GLU A 571 47.90 -42.98 22.27
CA GLU A 571 48.05 -43.51 23.63
C GLU A 571 48.09 -45.04 23.66
N LYS A 572 47.64 -45.76 22.64
CA LYS A 572 47.63 -47.21 22.52
C LYS A 572 48.91 -47.78 21.84
N GLU A 573 49.60 -46.91 21.13
CA GLU A 573 50.82 -47.34 20.40
C GLU A 573 52.10 -46.92 21.14
N GLU A 574 53.11 -47.86 21.19
CA GLU A 574 54.39 -47.59 21.75
C GLU A 574 55.27 -46.86 20.73
N ILE A 575 55.37 -45.52 20.86
CA ILE A 575 56.13 -44.68 19.93
C ILE A 575 57.66 -44.87 20.22
N LYS A 576 58.41 -45.43 19.26
CA LYS A 576 59.85 -45.64 19.36
C LYS A 576 60.59 -44.55 18.57
N ILE A 577 61.34 -43.73 19.28
CA ILE A 577 62.15 -42.69 18.66
C ILE A 577 63.66 -43.11 18.74
N ALA A 578 64.28 -43.27 17.58
CA ALA A 578 65.69 -43.55 17.49
C ALA A 578 66.52 -42.31 17.87
N VAL A 579 67.31 -42.42 18.92
CA VAL A 579 68.12 -41.31 19.42
C VAL A 579 69.56 -41.72 19.49
N ARG A 580 70.47 -40.78 19.27
CA ARG A 580 71.94 -41.03 19.43
C ARG A 580 72.36 -40.89 20.90
N VAL A 581 73.01 -41.91 21.44
CA VAL A 581 73.54 -41.90 22.80
C VAL A 581 75.05 -41.90 22.78
N GLY A 582 75.63 -41.24 23.73
CA GLY A 582 77.11 -41.27 23.95
C GLY A 582 77.58 -42.60 24.48
N LYS A 583 78.95 -42.83 24.55
CA LYS A 583 79.54 -44.02 25.08
C LYS A 583 79.19 -44.32 26.54
N ASP A 584 78.71 -43.34 27.26
CA ASP A 584 78.28 -43.37 28.67
C ASP A 584 76.72 -43.54 28.81
N GLY A 585 76.03 -43.89 27.71
CA GLY A 585 74.55 -44.14 27.73
C GLY A 585 73.68 -42.91 27.87
N LYS A 586 74.27 -41.69 27.87
CA LYS A 586 73.49 -40.45 27.96
C LYS A 586 73.06 -39.93 26.58
N LEU A 587 71.87 -39.40 26.51
CA LEU A 587 71.33 -38.82 25.31
C LEU A 587 72.16 -37.60 24.86
N PHE A 588 72.55 -37.54 23.59
CA PHE A 588 73.13 -36.35 23.00
C PHE A 588 71.99 -35.37 22.56
N GLY A 589 71.76 -34.37 23.41
CA GLY A 589 70.71 -33.37 23.15
C GLY A 589 69.30 -33.74 23.68
N SER A 590 68.30 -32.99 23.34
CA SER A 590 66.86 -33.25 23.66
C SER A 590 66.08 -33.75 22.43
N VAL A 591 65.13 -34.62 22.65
CA VAL A 591 64.14 -34.98 21.57
C VAL A 591 63.34 -33.78 21.24
N SER A 592 63.40 -33.33 20.00
CA SER A 592 62.64 -32.15 19.55
C SER A 592 61.16 -32.51 19.26
N GLY A 593 60.22 -31.56 19.41
CA GLY A 593 58.82 -31.75 19.09
C GLY A 593 58.61 -32.25 17.65
N LYS A 594 59.48 -31.85 16.70
CA LYS A 594 59.41 -32.30 15.30
C LYS A 594 59.74 -33.80 15.19
N GLN A 595 60.71 -34.30 15.91
CA GLN A 595 61.07 -35.76 15.92
C GLN A 595 59.93 -36.59 16.54
N ILE A 596 59.23 -36.07 17.53
CA ILE A 596 58.04 -36.72 18.10
C ILE A 596 56.94 -36.80 17.07
N VAL A 597 56.65 -35.68 16.39
CA VAL A 597 55.62 -35.61 15.34
C VAL A 597 55.98 -36.58 14.19
N ASP A 598 57.18 -36.52 13.67
CA ASP A 598 57.61 -37.41 12.57
C ASP A 598 57.55 -38.91 12.97
N ALA A 599 57.74 -39.26 14.24
CA ALA A 599 57.62 -40.63 14.74
C ALA A 599 56.19 -41.09 14.99
N ILE A 600 55.25 -40.15 15.16
CA ILE A 600 53.80 -40.43 15.29
C ILE A 600 53.17 -40.70 13.91
N PHE A 601 53.67 -40.03 12.87
CA PHE A 601 53.11 -40.12 11.52
C PHE A 601 53.91 -41.03 10.56
N SER A 602 55.02 -41.69 11.07
CA SER A 602 55.75 -42.74 10.35
C SER A 602 55.20 -44.13 10.65
#